data_541da6c734d438978595f3dbe408936f
#
_entry.id   541da6c734d438978595f3dbe408936f
#
_cell.length_a   1.000
_cell.length_b   1.000
_cell.length_c   1.000
_cell.angle_alpha   90.00
_cell.angle_beta   90.00
_cell.angle_gamma   90.00
#
_symmetry.space_group_name_H-M   'P 1'
#
loop_
_entity.id
_entity.type
_entity.pdbx_description
1 polymer ?
#
loop_
_entity_poly.entity_id
_entity_poly.type
_entity_poly.pdbx_seq_one_letter_code
_entity_poly.pdbx_strand_id
1 'polypeptide(L)'
;MPQNLILASTSRYRKALLEKLGLPFECAAPDVDERPLAGESAEALVARLARAKADAVAQHRDHGLIIGSDQVCVCNNHILGKPGTIDNAIAQLMAAQGRSVTFYTGLCVVNAATNEAHQLVEPFTVHFRNLDEAAIRRYVEAELPLDCAGSFKCEGMGIVLFKGLEGRDPNALIGLPLIGLIELLEHHGIALP
;
A
#
# COMPACT_ATOMS: atom_id res chain seq x y z
N MET A 1 -15.97 25.53 1.39
CA MET A 1 -15.35 25.14 2.67
C MET A 1 -14.22 24.19 2.32
N PRO A 2 -13.09 24.18 3.03
CA PRO A 2 -12.06 23.16 2.78
C PRO A 2 -12.70 21.79 2.95
N GLN A 3 -12.56 20.94 1.94
CA GLN A 3 -13.08 19.57 2.03
C GLN A 3 -12.26 18.80 3.07
N ASN A 4 -12.95 18.18 4.02
CA ASN A 4 -12.29 17.39 5.07
C ASN A 4 -11.72 16.11 4.45
N LEU A 5 -10.40 15.86 4.59
CA LEU A 5 -9.78 14.63 4.13
C LEU A 5 -9.76 13.60 5.24
N ILE A 6 -10.09 12.35 4.91
CA ILE A 6 -10.12 11.25 5.87
C ILE A 6 -9.38 10.06 5.26
N LEU A 7 -8.32 9.61 5.92
CA LEU A 7 -7.62 8.39 5.55
C LEU A 7 -8.27 7.18 6.22
N ALA A 8 -8.90 6.32 5.45
CA ALA A 8 -9.52 5.08 5.91
C ALA A 8 -8.44 4.00 6.17
N SER A 9 -7.58 4.24 7.16
CA SER A 9 -6.46 3.35 7.50
C SER A 9 -5.92 3.63 8.90
N THR A 10 -5.46 2.58 9.58
CA THR A 10 -4.67 2.64 10.82
C THR A 10 -3.16 2.52 10.57
N SER A 11 -2.74 2.39 9.31
CA SER A 11 -1.34 2.23 8.95
C SER A 11 -0.55 3.52 9.21
N ARG A 12 0.44 3.44 10.11
CA ARG A 12 1.40 4.53 10.37
C ARG A 12 2.18 4.94 9.12
N TYR A 13 2.43 3.99 8.22
CA TYR A 13 3.17 4.22 6.97
C TYR A 13 2.37 5.08 6.00
N ARG A 14 1.08 4.74 5.77
CA ARG A 14 0.17 5.53 4.92
C ARG A 14 -0.07 6.92 5.49
N LYS A 15 -0.22 7.02 6.81
CA LYS A 15 -0.34 8.30 7.49
C LYS A 15 0.87 9.20 7.22
N ALA A 16 2.09 8.70 7.45
CA ALA A 16 3.33 9.44 7.20
C ALA A 16 3.50 9.84 5.73
N LEU A 17 3.02 9.03 4.78
CA LEU A 17 3.02 9.41 3.36
C LEU A 17 2.04 10.55 3.08
N LEU A 18 0.81 10.49 3.59
CA LEU A 18 -0.20 11.53 3.36
C LEU A 18 0.22 12.87 3.97
N GLU A 19 0.94 12.87 5.10
CA GLU A 19 1.51 14.07 5.73
C GLU A 19 2.44 14.85 4.80
N LYS A 20 3.08 14.19 3.81
CA LYS A 20 3.96 14.85 2.82
C LYS A 20 3.21 15.85 1.94
N LEU A 21 1.90 15.66 1.74
CA LEU A 21 1.09 16.59 0.93
C LEU A 21 0.74 17.88 1.67
N GLY A 22 1.02 17.99 2.97
CA GLY A 22 0.76 19.20 3.76
C GLY A 22 -0.72 19.55 3.94
N LEU A 23 -1.64 18.62 3.58
CA LEU A 23 -3.06 18.80 3.75
C LEU A 23 -3.51 18.35 5.14
N PRO A 24 -4.44 19.06 5.81
CA PRO A 24 -5.04 18.56 7.04
C PRO A 24 -5.93 17.36 6.76
N PHE A 25 -5.80 16.30 7.54
CA PHE A 25 -6.62 15.09 7.44
C PHE A 25 -6.81 14.43 8.80
N GLU A 26 -7.80 13.56 8.90
CA GLU A 26 -7.99 12.64 10.01
C GLU A 26 -7.82 11.17 9.56
N CYS A 27 -7.58 10.27 10.52
CA CYS A 27 -7.53 8.83 10.26
C CYS A 27 -8.77 8.16 10.85
N ALA A 28 -9.35 7.22 10.13
CA ALA A 28 -10.44 6.38 10.62
C ALA A 28 -10.14 4.90 10.29
N ALA A 29 -10.41 4.01 11.24
CA ALA A 29 -10.24 2.58 11.03
C ALA A 29 -11.39 2.05 10.15
N PRO A 30 -11.11 1.45 8.97
CA PRO A 30 -12.12 0.77 8.20
C PRO A 30 -12.37 -0.63 8.79
N ASP A 31 -13.63 -1.04 8.89
CA ASP A 31 -14.02 -2.40 9.25
C ASP A 31 -14.48 -3.14 7.99
N VAL A 32 -13.58 -3.94 7.39
CA VAL A 32 -13.83 -4.66 6.14
C VAL A 32 -13.25 -6.07 6.19
N ASP A 33 -13.91 -7.00 5.49
CA ASP A 33 -13.35 -8.34 5.25
C ASP A 33 -12.30 -8.26 4.13
N GLU A 34 -11.02 -8.47 4.49
CA GLU A 34 -9.89 -8.37 3.57
C GLU A 34 -9.55 -9.69 2.85
N ARG A 35 -10.34 -10.77 3.06
CA ARG A 35 -10.06 -12.06 2.42
C ARG A 35 -10.20 -11.99 0.91
N PRO A 36 -9.27 -12.60 0.16
CA PRO A 36 -9.40 -12.73 -1.29
C PRO A 36 -10.65 -13.54 -1.67
N LEU A 37 -11.28 -13.16 -2.78
CA LEU A 37 -12.36 -13.94 -3.38
C LEU A 37 -11.78 -15.05 -4.28
N ALA A 38 -12.56 -16.11 -4.52
CA ALA A 38 -12.13 -17.19 -5.39
C ALA A 38 -11.83 -16.68 -6.81
N GLY A 39 -10.61 -16.92 -7.30
CA GLY A 39 -10.17 -16.50 -8.64
C GLY A 39 -9.85 -15.00 -8.79
N GLU A 40 -9.84 -14.25 -7.69
CA GLU A 40 -9.55 -12.83 -7.73
C GLU A 40 -8.04 -12.58 -8.00
N SER A 41 -7.74 -11.75 -9.00
CA SER A 41 -6.35 -11.33 -9.26
C SER A 41 -5.86 -10.35 -8.17
N ALA A 42 -4.55 -10.21 -8.04
CA ALA A 42 -3.95 -9.25 -7.11
C ALA A 42 -4.44 -7.82 -7.34
N GLU A 43 -4.55 -7.40 -8.61
CA GLU A 43 -5.04 -6.07 -8.99
C GLU A 43 -6.51 -5.88 -8.62
N ALA A 44 -7.37 -6.88 -8.92
CA ALA A 44 -8.79 -6.84 -8.58
C ALA A 44 -8.98 -6.78 -7.05
N LEU A 45 -8.21 -7.58 -6.30
CA LEU A 45 -8.24 -7.60 -4.84
C LEU A 45 -7.94 -6.23 -4.24
N VAL A 46 -6.83 -5.60 -4.62
CA VAL A 46 -6.45 -4.29 -4.04
C VAL A 46 -7.40 -3.17 -4.49
N ALA A 47 -7.93 -3.22 -5.71
CA ALA A 47 -8.93 -2.27 -6.18
C ALA A 47 -10.23 -2.38 -5.34
N ARG A 48 -10.73 -3.61 -5.15
CA ARG A 48 -11.91 -3.88 -4.34
C ARG A 48 -11.72 -3.47 -2.89
N LEU A 49 -10.58 -3.82 -2.29
CA LEU A 49 -10.31 -3.51 -0.88
C LEU A 49 -10.08 -2.02 -0.64
N ALA A 50 -9.40 -1.32 -1.56
CA ALA A 50 -9.25 0.14 -1.48
C ALA A 50 -10.62 0.82 -1.49
N ARG A 51 -11.52 0.42 -2.40
CA ARG A 51 -12.88 0.91 -2.48
C ARG A 51 -13.68 0.57 -1.22
N ALA A 52 -13.69 -0.69 -0.79
CA ALA A 52 -14.43 -1.14 0.39
C ALA A 52 -13.99 -0.39 1.66
N LYS A 53 -12.68 -0.14 1.84
CA LYS A 53 -12.16 0.64 2.97
C LYS A 53 -12.65 2.08 2.96
N ALA A 54 -12.67 2.72 1.79
CA ALA A 54 -13.22 4.07 1.66
C ALA A 54 -14.72 4.10 1.96
N ASP A 55 -15.50 3.17 1.37
CA ASP A 55 -16.95 3.11 1.56
C ASP A 55 -17.33 2.83 3.02
N ALA A 56 -16.61 1.92 3.70
CA ALA A 56 -16.86 1.60 5.11
C ALA A 56 -16.77 2.82 6.04
N VAL A 57 -15.85 3.75 5.73
CA VAL A 57 -15.71 5.00 6.49
C VAL A 57 -16.73 6.04 5.98
N ALA A 58 -16.98 6.13 4.67
CA ALA A 58 -17.91 7.09 4.07
C ALA A 58 -19.35 6.92 4.58
N GLN A 59 -19.79 5.69 4.84
CA GLN A 59 -21.14 5.38 5.37
C GLN A 59 -21.44 6.05 6.72
N HIS A 60 -20.41 6.49 7.45
CA HIS A 60 -20.54 7.15 8.75
C HIS A 60 -20.20 8.64 8.69
N ARG A 61 -20.24 9.24 7.51
CA ARG A 61 -19.89 10.64 7.27
C ARG A 61 -20.89 11.30 6.32
N ASP A 62 -21.34 12.50 6.68
CA ASP A 62 -22.24 13.29 5.83
C ASP A 62 -21.48 14.04 4.73
N HIS A 63 -20.17 14.26 4.91
CA HIS A 63 -19.31 15.00 3.98
C HIS A 63 -17.84 14.65 4.18
N GLY A 64 -17.00 14.99 3.21
CA GLY A 64 -15.57 14.78 3.20
C GLY A 64 -15.11 13.85 2.06
N LEU A 65 -13.81 13.83 1.80
CA LEU A 65 -13.18 12.92 0.85
C LEU A 65 -12.47 11.81 1.62
N ILE A 66 -12.88 10.59 1.36
CA ILE A 66 -12.39 9.40 2.06
C ILE A 66 -11.36 8.70 1.17
N ILE A 67 -10.14 8.58 1.66
CA ILE A 67 -9.03 7.92 0.96
C ILE A 67 -8.91 6.49 1.48
N GLY A 68 -9.19 5.52 0.62
CA GLY A 68 -8.98 4.09 0.88
C GLY A 68 -7.78 3.58 0.09
N SER A 69 -6.98 2.71 0.70
CA SER A 69 -5.86 2.06 0.02
C SER A 69 -5.63 0.65 0.56
N ASP A 70 -5.25 -0.25 -0.36
CA ASP A 70 -4.82 -1.60 -0.02
C ASP A 70 -3.60 -1.99 -0.87
N GLN A 71 -2.79 -2.93 -0.35
CA GLN A 71 -1.58 -3.35 -1.04
C GLN A 71 -1.34 -4.84 -0.89
N VAL A 72 -0.94 -5.47 -1.98
CA VAL A 72 -0.41 -6.85 -1.98
C VAL A 72 0.93 -6.92 -2.68
N CYS A 73 1.75 -7.87 -2.26
CA CYS A 73 3.03 -8.22 -2.85
C CYS A 73 2.87 -9.52 -3.63
N VAL A 74 3.32 -9.58 -4.88
CA VAL A 74 3.23 -10.78 -5.73
C VAL A 74 4.63 -11.25 -6.11
N CYS A 75 4.94 -12.50 -5.78
CA CYS A 75 6.16 -13.18 -6.20
C CYS A 75 5.79 -14.52 -6.85
N ASN A 76 6.29 -14.80 -8.05
CA ASN A 76 6.01 -16.04 -8.79
C ASN A 76 4.50 -16.36 -8.90
N ASN A 77 3.68 -15.36 -9.20
CA ASN A 77 2.21 -15.43 -9.27
C ASN A 77 1.50 -15.80 -7.94
N HIS A 78 2.21 -15.72 -6.82
CA HIS A 78 1.62 -15.93 -5.50
C HIS A 78 1.60 -14.61 -4.72
N ILE A 79 0.46 -14.33 -4.10
CA ILE A 79 0.35 -13.19 -3.18
C ILE A 79 1.09 -13.54 -1.88
N LEU A 80 2.06 -12.69 -1.52
CA LEU A 80 2.78 -12.78 -0.26
C LEU A 80 2.08 -11.88 0.78
N GLY A 81 1.65 -12.48 1.87
CA GLY A 81 1.15 -11.75 3.04
C GLY A 81 2.26 -11.20 3.93
N LYS A 82 1.86 -10.64 5.06
CA LYS A 82 2.76 -10.28 6.14
C LYS A 82 3.38 -11.56 6.72
N PRO A 83 4.69 -11.62 6.95
CA PRO A 83 5.35 -12.85 7.41
C PRO A 83 4.97 -13.21 8.86
N GLY A 84 4.77 -12.24 9.73
CA GLY A 84 4.39 -12.41 11.13
C GLY A 84 5.52 -12.98 12.02
N THR A 85 6.45 -13.76 11.47
CA THR A 85 7.59 -14.35 12.19
C THR A 85 8.90 -14.14 11.43
N ILE A 86 10.03 -14.22 12.16
CA ILE A 86 11.38 -14.13 11.57
C ILE A 86 11.60 -15.21 10.53
N ASP A 87 11.26 -16.45 10.85
CA ASP A 87 11.47 -17.58 9.93
C ASP A 87 10.65 -17.45 8.64
N ASN A 88 9.42 -17.00 8.73
CA ASN A 88 8.60 -16.73 7.56
C ASN A 88 9.18 -15.56 6.73
N ALA A 89 9.69 -14.50 7.38
CA ALA A 89 10.32 -13.39 6.68
C ALA A 89 11.57 -13.84 5.92
N ILE A 90 12.42 -14.65 6.54
CA ILE A 90 13.60 -15.25 5.88
C ILE A 90 13.15 -16.11 4.70
N ALA A 91 12.16 -16.98 4.88
CA ALA A 91 11.66 -17.85 3.81
C ALA A 91 11.11 -17.04 2.62
N GLN A 92 10.33 -15.98 2.86
CA GLN A 92 9.84 -15.10 1.81
C GLN A 92 10.97 -14.40 1.06
N LEU A 93 11.97 -13.85 1.75
CA LEU A 93 13.11 -13.18 1.12
C LEU A 93 14.01 -14.16 0.38
N MET A 94 14.19 -15.38 0.87
CA MET A 94 14.91 -16.45 0.16
C MET A 94 14.19 -16.84 -1.15
N ALA A 95 12.87 -16.85 -1.16
CA ALA A 95 12.09 -17.11 -2.37
C ALA A 95 12.14 -15.94 -3.37
N ALA A 96 12.33 -14.70 -2.89
CA ALA A 96 12.36 -13.48 -3.70
C ALA A 96 13.77 -13.16 -4.25
N GLN A 97 14.84 -13.65 -3.63
CA GLN A 97 16.21 -13.32 -4.02
C GLN A 97 16.48 -13.62 -5.49
N GLY A 98 17.20 -12.69 -6.17
CA GLY A 98 17.52 -12.76 -7.58
C GLY A 98 16.34 -12.59 -8.54
N ARG A 99 15.14 -12.39 -8.03
CA ARG A 99 13.87 -12.27 -8.79
C ARG A 99 13.32 -10.87 -8.76
N SER A 100 12.26 -10.67 -9.54
CA SER A 100 11.42 -9.48 -9.51
C SER A 100 10.14 -9.79 -8.73
N VAL A 101 9.76 -8.86 -7.88
CA VAL A 101 8.55 -8.93 -7.05
C VAL A 101 7.73 -7.68 -7.34
N THR A 102 6.45 -7.82 -7.65
CA THR A 102 5.59 -6.69 -7.97
C THR A 102 4.61 -6.42 -6.82
N PHE A 103 4.55 -5.18 -6.40
CA PHE A 103 3.55 -4.66 -5.48
C PHE A 103 2.43 -4.03 -6.29
N TYR A 104 1.19 -4.39 -5.98
CA TYR A 104 0.00 -3.70 -6.48
C TYR A 104 -0.60 -2.92 -5.34
N THR A 105 -0.78 -1.62 -5.53
CA THR A 105 -1.39 -0.75 -4.53
C THR A 105 -2.66 -0.14 -5.10
N GLY A 106 -3.80 -0.57 -4.56
CA GLY A 106 -5.09 0.02 -4.86
C GLY A 106 -5.29 1.32 -4.11
N LEU A 107 -5.86 2.31 -4.78
CA LEU A 107 -6.20 3.61 -4.25
C LEU A 107 -7.60 3.99 -4.69
N CYS A 108 -8.40 4.50 -3.76
CA CYS A 108 -9.75 4.99 -4.03
C CYS A 108 -10.01 6.26 -3.24
N VAL A 109 -10.62 7.26 -3.85
CA VAL A 109 -11.14 8.46 -3.18
C VAL A 109 -12.64 8.51 -3.38
N VAL A 110 -13.40 8.57 -2.28
CA VAL A 110 -14.86 8.62 -2.26
C VAL A 110 -15.29 9.95 -1.66
N ASN A 111 -16.19 10.64 -2.33
CA ASN A 111 -16.89 11.81 -1.77
C ASN A 111 -18.09 11.30 -0.95
N ALA A 112 -18.06 11.48 0.37
CA ALA A 112 -19.12 10.97 1.27
C ALA A 112 -20.48 11.61 1.01
N ALA A 113 -20.53 12.88 0.54
CA ALA A 113 -21.79 13.59 0.29
C ALA A 113 -22.47 13.14 -1.02
N THR A 114 -21.71 12.82 -2.06
CA THR A 114 -22.25 12.49 -3.40
C THR A 114 -22.13 11.02 -3.75
N ASN A 115 -21.34 10.27 -3.00
CA ASN A 115 -20.96 8.88 -3.28
C ASN A 115 -20.17 8.71 -4.60
N GLU A 116 -19.68 9.82 -5.18
CA GLU A 116 -18.79 9.81 -6.33
C GLU A 116 -17.45 9.24 -5.92
N ALA A 117 -16.90 8.34 -6.74
CA ALA A 117 -15.66 7.66 -6.43
C ALA A 117 -14.75 7.55 -7.65
N HIS A 118 -13.47 7.82 -7.44
CA HIS A 118 -12.41 7.60 -8.42
C HIS A 118 -11.38 6.65 -7.82
N GLN A 119 -10.88 5.72 -8.64
CA GLN A 119 -9.93 4.71 -8.17
C GLN A 119 -8.90 4.34 -9.25
N LEU A 120 -7.75 3.86 -8.80
CA LEU A 120 -6.69 3.32 -9.64
C LEU A 120 -5.93 2.21 -8.91
N VAL A 121 -5.12 1.47 -9.66
CA VAL A 121 -4.14 0.52 -9.12
C VAL A 121 -2.77 0.93 -9.64
N GLU A 122 -1.81 1.09 -8.74
CA GLU A 122 -0.43 1.45 -9.05
C GLU A 122 0.48 0.24 -8.86
N PRO A 123 1.08 -0.30 -9.94
CA PRO A 123 2.08 -1.35 -9.83
C PRO A 123 3.46 -0.74 -9.54
N PHE A 124 4.25 -1.46 -8.72
CA PHE A 124 5.64 -1.11 -8.47
C PHE A 124 6.48 -2.38 -8.34
N THR A 125 7.55 -2.50 -9.12
CA THR A 125 8.39 -3.70 -9.16
C THR A 125 9.72 -3.48 -8.47
N VAL A 126 10.10 -4.44 -7.64
CA VAL A 126 11.38 -4.49 -6.93
C VAL A 126 12.19 -5.65 -7.51
N HIS A 127 13.41 -5.36 -7.93
CA HIS A 127 14.36 -6.36 -8.41
C HIS A 127 15.35 -6.70 -7.30
N PHE A 128 15.30 -7.92 -6.80
CA PHE A 128 16.14 -8.38 -5.69
C PHE A 128 17.55 -8.76 -6.15
N ARG A 129 18.52 -8.50 -5.29
CA ARG A 129 19.90 -9.02 -5.42
C ARG A 129 19.89 -10.53 -5.13
N ASN A 130 20.95 -11.23 -5.60
CA ASN A 130 21.29 -12.56 -5.11
C ASN A 130 22.01 -12.41 -3.78
N LEU A 131 21.39 -12.83 -2.70
CA LEU A 131 21.93 -12.79 -1.34
C LEU A 131 21.88 -14.19 -0.76
N ASP A 132 22.88 -14.53 0.07
CA ASP A 132 22.85 -15.77 0.84
C ASP A 132 21.89 -15.66 2.05
N GLU A 133 21.54 -16.79 2.62
CA GLU A 133 20.65 -16.84 3.79
C GLU A 133 21.21 -16.05 4.97
N ALA A 134 22.53 -16.04 5.16
CA ALA A 134 23.16 -15.34 6.27
C ALA A 134 22.98 -13.81 6.16
N ALA A 135 23.08 -13.27 4.93
CA ALA A 135 22.81 -11.84 4.68
C ALA A 135 21.34 -11.49 4.90
N ILE A 136 20.44 -12.34 4.41
CA ILE A 136 18.99 -12.17 4.59
C ILE A 136 18.63 -12.23 6.07
N ARG A 137 19.18 -13.19 6.82
CA ARG A 137 18.94 -13.33 8.26
C ARG A 137 19.40 -12.09 9.03
N ARG A 138 20.62 -11.60 8.77
CA ARG A 138 21.10 -10.33 9.38
C ARG A 138 20.17 -9.17 9.12
N TYR A 139 19.64 -9.05 7.91
CA TYR A 139 18.68 -8.01 7.57
C TYR A 139 17.37 -8.16 8.37
N VAL A 140 16.78 -9.36 8.38
CA VAL A 140 15.51 -9.62 9.07
C VAL A 140 15.63 -9.39 10.58
N GLU A 141 16.73 -9.82 11.19
CA GLU A 141 16.99 -9.62 12.62
C GLU A 141 17.20 -8.14 12.99
N ALA A 142 17.80 -7.35 12.09
CA ALA A 142 18.03 -5.91 12.31
C ALA A 142 16.75 -5.07 12.12
N GLU A 143 15.94 -5.36 11.07
CA GLU A 143 14.79 -4.53 10.70
C GLU A 143 13.45 -5.01 11.25
N LEU A 144 13.33 -6.31 11.55
CA LEU A 144 12.10 -6.96 12.02
C LEU A 144 10.88 -6.58 11.14
N PRO A 145 10.88 -6.88 9.82
CA PRO A 145 9.84 -6.46 8.89
C PRO A 145 8.59 -7.36 8.96
N LEU A 146 8.14 -7.71 10.17
CA LEU A 146 7.13 -8.74 10.41
C LEU A 146 5.72 -8.33 10.05
N ASP A 147 5.47 -7.03 9.97
CA ASP A 147 4.19 -6.39 9.62
C ASP A 147 4.14 -5.86 8.16
N CYS A 148 5.21 -6.14 7.36
CA CYS A 148 5.33 -5.66 5.99
C CYS A 148 5.12 -6.78 4.97
N ALA A 149 4.25 -6.57 3.98
CA ALA A 149 4.11 -7.49 2.85
C ALA A 149 5.44 -7.59 2.09
N GLY A 150 5.84 -8.81 1.72
CA GLY A 150 7.13 -9.07 1.07
C GLY A 150 8.34 -9.03 2.00
N SER A 151 8.13 -8.90 3.32
CA SER A 151 9.16 -9.04 4.35
C SER A 151 10.31 -8.02 4.29
N PHE A 152 10.04 -6.79 3.85
CA PHE A 152 11.02 -5.70 3.91
C PHE A 152 10.38 -4.34 4.16
N LYS A 153 11.20 -3.39 4.62
CA LYS A 153 10.87 -1.97 4.79
C LYS A 153 11.70 -1.16 3.81
N CYS A 154 11.06 -0.60 2.77
CA CYS A 154 11.79 0.17 1.76
C CYS A 154 12.24 1.55 2.28
N GLU A 155 11.54 2.08 3.29
CA GLU A 155 11.88 3.30 4.00
C GLU A 155 13.03 3.14 5.01
N GLY A 156 13.44 1.88 5.27
CA GLY A 156 14.54 1.51 6.15
C GLY A 156 15.70 0.86 5.39
N MET A 157 16.29 -0.17 5.99
CA MET A 157 17.42 -0.91 5.41
C MET A 157 17.04 -1.79 4.21
N GLY A 158 15.76 -1.88 3.83
CA GLY A 158 15.32 -2.69 2.70
C GLY A 158 16.06 -2.44 1.39
N ILE A 159 16.59 -1.23 1.20
CA ILE A 159 17.38 -0.86 0.01
C ILE A 159 18.59 -1.79 -0.21
N VAL A 160 19.17 -2.39 0.83
CA VAL A 160 20.33 -3.30 0.71
C VAL A 160 19.97 -4.62 -0.01
N LEU A 161 18.67 -4.96 -0.07
CA LEU A 161 18.17 -6.17 -0.72
C LEU A 161 18.00 -6.00 -2.24
N PHE A 162 18.00 -4.76 -2.77
CA PHE A 162 17.58 -4.46 -4.12
C PHE A 162 18.75 -4.19 -5.06
N LYS A 163 18.59 -4.60 -6.31
CA LYS A 163 19.44 -4.20 -7.44
C LYS A 163 18.78 -3.17 -8.35
N GLY A 164 17.47 -2.95 -8.21
CA GLY A 164 16.72 -1.98 -9.00
C GLY A 164 15.27 -1.86 -8.54
N LEU A 165 14.67 -0.74 -8.87
CA LEU A 165 13.28 -0.38 -8.59
C LEU A 165 12.66 0.13 -9.89
N GLU A 166 11.40 -0.26 -10.17
CA GLU A 166 10.68 0.12 -11.39
C GLU A 166 9.22 0.45 -11.07
N GLY A 167 8.79 1.64 -11.42
CA GLY A 167 7.43 2.13 -11.21
C GLY A 167 7.37 3.65 -11.27
N ARG A 168 6.14 4.17 -11.40
CA ARG A 168 5.90 5.62 -11.52
C ARG A 168 6.08 6.35 -10.20
N ASP A 169 5.59 5.75 -9.11
CA ASP A 169 5.56 6.38 -7.78
C ASP A 169 6.20 5.47 -6.72
N PRO A 170 7.39 5.83 -6.20
CA PRO A 170 8.04 5.03 -5.16
C PRO A 170 7.24 4.97 -3.84
N ASN A 171 6.31 5.92 -3.60
CA ASN A 171 5.43 5.88 -2.43
C ASN A 171 4.40 4.74 -2.53
N ALA A 172 4.11 4.26 -3.75
CA ALA A 172 3.28 3.07 -3.96
C ALA A 172 3.86 1.85 -3.26
N LEU A 173 5.20 1.70 -3.26
CA LEU A 173 5.88 0.60 -2.58
C LEU A 173 5.68 0.61 -1.05
N ILE A 174 5.51 1.80 -0.47
CA ILE A 174 5.24 1.96 0.97
C ILE A 174 3.75 1.75 1.31
N GLY A 175 2.86 1.96 0.31
CA GLY A 175 1.45 1.61 0.41
C GLY A 175 0.45 2.74 0.22
N LEU A 176 0.89 3.91 -0.29
CA LEU A 176 0.00 5.00 -0.72
C LEU A 176 0.61 5.74 -1.92
N PRO A 177 0.12 5.50 -3.14
CA PRO A 177 0.62 6.18 -4.35
C PRO A 177 0.25 7.65 -4.32
N LEU A 178 1.19 8.54 -4.00
CA LEU A 178 0.91 9.96 -3.85
C LEU A 178 0.65 10.66 -5.18
N ILE A 179 1.36 10.27 -6.26
CA ILE A 179 1.12 10.82 -7.61
C ILE A 179 -0.31 10.50 -8.04
N GLY A 180 -0.73 9.24 -7.91
CA GLY A 180 -2.10 8.84 -8.21
C GLY A 180 -3.13 9.49 -7.27
N LEU A 181 -2.78 9.69 -5.99
CA LEU A 181 -3.67 10.36 -5.04
C LEU A 181 -3.93 11.82 -5.45
N ILE A 182 -2.89 12.54 -5.88
CA ILE A 182 -3.04 13.92 -6.37
C ILE A 182 -4.02 13.95 -7.56
N GLU A 183 -3.85 13.06 -8.54
CA GLU A 183 -4.76 12.94 -9.69
C GLU A 183 -6.22 12.70 -9.24
N LEU A 184 -6.44 11.79 -8.28
CA LEU A 184 -7.79 11.52 -7.78
C LEU A 184 -8.38 12.69 -6.98
N LEU A 185 -7.57 13.43 -6.22
CA LEU A 185 -7.99 14.60 -5.48
C LEU A 185 -8.37 15.76 -6.43
N GLU A 186 -7.67 15.92 -7.55
CA GLU A 186 -8.00 16.89 -8.59
C GLU A 186 -9.38 16.64 -9.21
N HIS A 187 -9.77 15.37 -9.43
CA HIS A 187 -11.12 15.00 -9.87
C HIS A 187 -12.21 15.48 -8.88
N HIS A 188 -11.87 15.58 -7.60
CA HIS A 188 -12.76 16.10 -6.57
C HIS A 188 -12.57 17.60 -6.28
N GLY A 189 -11.83 18.32 -7.14
CA GLY A 189 -11.65 19.77 -7.06
C GLY A 189 -10.63 20.24 -6.02
N ILE A 190 -9.78 19.35 -5.51
CA ILE A 190 -8.63 19.73 -4.68
C ILE A 190 -7.40 19.86 -5.58
N ALA A 191 -6.94 21.10 -5.78
CA ALA A 191 -5.68 21.38 -6.47
C ALA A 191 -4.56 21.50 -5.44
N LEU A 192 -3.43 20.85 -5.75
CA LEU A 192 -2.16 20.96 -5.02
C LEU A 192 -1.18 21.81 -5.83
N PRO A 193 -0.20 22.50 -5.20
CA PRO A 193 0.80 23.31 -5.90
C PRO A 193 1.57 22.53 -6.96
#